data_4fe733e0e10b5e95d3e3d8414f4fca7a
#
_entry.id   4fe733e0e10b5e95d3e3d8414f4fca7a
#
_cell.length_a   1.000
_cell.length_b   1.000
_cell.length_c   1.000
_cell.angle_alpha   90.00
_cell.angle_beta   90.00
_cell.angle_gamma   90.00
#
_symmetry.space_group_name_H-M   'P 1'
#
loop_
_entity.id
_entity.type
_entity.pdbx_description
1 polymer ?
#
loop_
_entity_poly.entity_id
_entity_poly.type
_entity_poly.pdbx_seq_one_letter_code
_entity_poly.pdbx_strand_id
1 'polypeptide(L)'
;MRKISYRPVYNRKKCLNSRGTALVQVEAYLNKKKVYFSTHIYLRPEQWDVKKKVIKDHPNQDALNGMLKEFIIELERKELALWRQGKVITLNLIKDEFKSSTDISFLNFVRKEIDASQLKDSTKQNHLTTIGLLQSFKPSIEFKDLNYNFITSFEKYLYDAGYQMNTVAKHMKHLKSFVNAAINKGYIDLNDYAFRRYKIKMKEGKHVFLLPDEMKRLEELSLINRNMHFQHTLDAFLFCCYTGLRYSDFTNLTEKNIVKIDRELWLIFNSVKTGIEVKLPLNLLFGGKALNILTKYQNKWNTFFSLKP
;
A
#
# COMPACT_ATOMS: atom_id res chain seq x y z
N MET A 1 10.82 35.03 23.98
CA MET A 1 10.96 34.15 22.79
C MET A 1 10.64 34.97 21.54
N ARG A 2 11.47 34.95 20.50
CA ARG A 2 11.18 35.74 19.28
C ARG A 2 10.22 34.94 18.37
N LYS A 3 9.08 35.52 18.03
CA LYS A 3 8.07 34.98 17.11
C LYS A 3 8.55 35.14 15.66
N ILE A 4 8.24 34.17 14.80
CA ILE A 4 8.48 34.29 13.35
C ILE A 4 7.50 35.32 12.79
N SER A 5 7.98 36.21 11.92
CA SER A 5 7.14 37.16 11.21
C SER A 5 6.86 36.63 9.79
N TYR A 6 5.59 36.50 9.44
CA TYR A 6 5.13 36.07 8.13
C TYR A 6 4.56 37.26 7.34
N ARG A 7 4.95 37.37 6.07
CA ARG A 7 4.41 38.42 5.20
C ARG A 7 4.34 37.99 3.72
N PRO A 8 3.33 38.37 2.97
CA PRO A 8 3.29 38.12 1.53
C PRO A 8 4.33 38.99 0.79
N VAL A 9 4.96 38.37 -0.23
CA VAL A 9 5.94 39.04 -1.10
C VAL A 9 5.65 38.61 -2.54
N TYR A 10 5.44 39.60 -3.40
CA TYR A 10 5.22 39.41 -4.84
C TYR A 10 6.53 39.56 -5.62
N ASN A 11 6.70 38.74 -6.65
CA ASN A 11 7.79 38.83 -7.63
C ASN A 11 9.18 39.04 -7.01
N ARG A 12 9.54 38.22 -6.01
CA ARG A 12 10.85 38.29 -5.35
C ARG A 12 12.04 38.19 -6.33
N LYS A 13 11.90 37.39 -7.38
CA LYS A 13 12.96 37.19 -8.38
C LYS A 13 13.06 38.32 -9.40
N LYS A 14 12.16 39.31 -9.35
CA LYS A 14 12.06 40.44 -10.30
C LYS A 14 11.98 40.01 -11.76
N CYS A 15 11.35 38.87 -12.04
CA CYS A 15 11.12 38.36 -13.40
C CYS A 15 9.69 37.86 -13.53
N LEU A 16 9.12 38.01 -14.71
CA LEU A 16 7.82 37.48 -15.08
C LEU A 16 8.01 36.18 -15.87
N ASN A 17 7.05 35.29 -15.77
CA ASN A 17 7.00 34.09 -16.59
C ASN A 17 6.50 34.41 -18.02
N SER A 18 6.44 33.42 -18.91
CA SER A 18 5.97 33.53 -20.28
C SER A 18 4.54 34.06 -20.44
N ARG A 19 3.74 34.05 -19.36
CA ARG A 19 2.36 34.58 -19.32
C ARG A 19 2.28 36.00 -18.75
N GLY A 20 3.41 36.65 -18.50
CA GLY A 20 3.45 37.99 -17.92
C GLY A 20 3.04 38.05 -16.45
N THR A 21 3.14 36.92 -15.72
CA THR A 21 2.79 36.84 -14.31
C THR A 21 3.99 36.46 -13.43
N ALA A 22 3.93 36.82 -12.15
CA ALA A 22 4.92 36.41 -11.17
C ALA A 22 4.28 35.78 -9.92
N LEU A 23 5.03 34.96 -9.23
CA LEU A 23 4.60 34.20 -8.06
C LEU A 23 4.48 35.12 -6.84
N VAL A 24 3.39 34.95 -6.08
CA VAL A 24 3.26 35.42 -4.70
C VAL A 24 3.85 34.38 -3.78
N GLN A 25 4.69 34.77 -2.84
CA GLN A 25 5.30 33.94 -1.82
C GLN A 25 5.00 34.49 -0.43
N VAL A 26 5.07 33.65 0.61
CA VAL A 26 5.09 34.11 1.99
C VAL A 26 6.53 34.07 2.49
N GLU A 27 7.07 35.22 2.91
CA GLU A 27 8.35 35.33 3.58
C GLU A 27 8.16 35.05 5.08
N ALA A 28 8.93 34.12 5.61
CA ALA A 28 9.10 33.92 7.04
C ALA A 28 10.45 34.49 7.49
N TYR A 29 10.45 35.37 8.49
CA TYR A 29 11.63 36.08 8.99
C TYR A 29 11.86 35.77 10.47
N LEU A 30 13.07 35.33 10.81
CA LEU A 30 13.53 35.10 12.17
C LEU A 30 15.04 35.34 12.28
N ASN A 31 15.49 36.07 13.29
CA ASN A 31 16.93 36.27 13.62
C ASN A 31 17.80 36.66 12.41
N LYS A 32 17.37 37.66 11.65
CA LYS A 32 18.05 38.19 10.44
C LYS A 32 18.11 37.17 9.26
N LYS A 33 17.47 36.02 9.37
CA LYS A 33 17.36 35.04 8.29
C LYS A 33 15.96 35.03 7.68
N LYS A 34 15.85 34.62 6.42
CA LYS A 34 14.60 34.58 5.66
C LYS A 34 14.43 33.25 4.95
N VAL A 35 13.21 32.76 4.93
CA VAL A 35 12.77 31.60 4.13
C VAL A 35 11.48 31.98 3.39
N TYR A 36 11.29 31.43 2.21
CA TYR A 36 10.13 31.76 1.35
C TYR A 36 9.34 30.48 1.04
N PHE A 37 8.01 30.61 1.18
CA PHE A 37 7.04 29.55 0.87
C PHE A 37 6.24 29.93 -0.36
N SER A 38 6.07 28.98 -1.30
CA SER A 38 5.27 29.17 -2.51
C SER A 38 3.79 29.08 -2.18
N THR A 39 3.00 30.06 -2.63
CA THR A 39 1.54 30.02 -2.51
C THR A 39 0.86 29.47 -3.76
N HIS A 40 1.63 29.22 -4.83
CA HIS A 40 1.14 28.86 -6.17
C HIS A 40 0.19 29.91 -6.79
N ILE A 41 0.08 31.11 -6.21
CA ILE A 41 -0.69 32.21 -6.75
C ILE A 41 0.21 33.04 -7.67
N TYR A 42 -0.17 33.15 -8.93
CA TYR A 42 0.53 33.96 -9.95
C TYR A 42 -0.32 35.15 -10.35
N LEU A 43 0.26 36.36 -10.32
CA LEU A 43 -0.42 37.60 -10.60
C LEU A 43 0.34 38.42 -11.64
N ARG A 44 -0.37 39.28 -12.35
CA ARG A 44 0.25 40.35 -13.13
C ARG A 44 0.71 41.48 -12.21
N PRO A 45 1.68 42.34 -12.63
CA PRO A 45 2.21 43.44 -11.79
C PRO A 45 1.14 44.38 -11.27
N GLU A 46 0.15 44.73 -12.07
CA GLU A 46 -0.96 45.62 -11.72
C GLU A 46 -1.89 45.07 -10.65
N GLN A 47 -1.94 43.73 -10.51
CA GLN A 47 -2.81 43.02 -9.56
C GLN A 47 -2.22 42.94 -8.15
N TRP A 48 -1.12 43.60 -7.88
CA TRP A 48 -0.47 43.60 -6.56
C TRP A 48 -0.35 44.98 -5.97
N ASP A 49 -0.86 45.18 -4.75
CA ASP A 49 -0.63 46.39 -3.98
C ASP A 49 0.63 46.25 -3.12
N VAL A 50 1.68 46.97 -3.50
CA VAL A 50 3.00 46.91 -2.84
C VAL A 50 2.94 47.48 -1.43
N LYS A 51 2.11 48.48 -1.17
CA LYS A 51 2.01 49.13 0.15
C LYS A 51 1.20 48.29 1.12
N LYS A 52 0.03 47.83 0.70
CA LYS A 52 -0.88 47.01 1.52
C LYS A 52 -0.50 45.54 1.53
N LYS A 53 0.32 45.08 0.58
CA LYS A 53 0.71 43.67 0.37
C LYS A 53 -0.48 42.73 0.20
N VAL A 54 -1.43 43.15 -0.60
CA VAL A 54 -2.66 42.45 -0.93
C VAL A 54 -2.87 42.38 -2.44
N ILE A 55 -3.68 41.44 -2.85
CA ILE A 55 -4.13 41.31 -4.23
C ILE A 55 -5.23 42.37 -4.48
N LYS A 56 -5.14 43.06 -5.60
CA LYS A 56 -6.13 44.06 -6.07
C LYS A 56 -6.42 43.83 -7.56
N ASP A 57 -7.48 44.44 -8.05
CA ASP A 57 -7.83 44.45 -9.49
C ASP A 57 -7.82 43.05 -10.15
N HIS A 58 -8.18 42.02 -9.38
CA HIS A 58 -8.31 40.65 -9.85
C HIS A 58 -9.77 40.18 -9.67
N PRO A 59 -10.39 39.46 -10.65
CA PRO A 59 -11.77 39.00 -10.55
C PRO A 59 -12.10 38.24 -9.27
N ASN A 60 -11.12 37.49 -8.72
CA ASN A 60 -11.25 36.69 -7.50
C ASN A 60 -10.39 37.26 -6.35
N GLN A 61 -10.22 38.59 -6.26
CA GLN A 61 -9.30 39.22 -5.29
C GLN A 61 -9.58 38.82 -3.85
N ASP A 62 -10.85 38.77 -3.44
CA ASP A 62 -11.22 38.49 -2.06
C ASP A 62 -10.93 37.02 -1.69
N ALA A 63 -11.26 36.08 -2.60
CA ALA A 63 -10.95 34.67 -2.43
C ALA A 63 -9.44 34.43 -2.35
N LEU A 64 -8.65 35.05 -3.23
CA LEU A 64 -7.20 34.90 -3.23
C LEU A 64 -6.54 35.55 -2.01
N ASN A 65 -7.05 36.72 -1.55
CA ASN A 65 -6.60 37.31 -0.29
C ASN A 65 -6.98 36.44 0.91
N GLY A 66 -8.16 35.82 0.88
CA GLY A 66 -8.55 34.78 1.87
C GLY A 66 -7.56 33.61 1.91
N MET A 67 -7.24 33.05 0.75
CA MET A 67 -6.24 31.96 0.64
C MET A 67 -4.87 32.35 1.17
N LEU A 68 -4.39 33.59 0.91
CA LEU A 68 -3.12 34.08 1.46
C LEU A 68 -3.14 34.17 3.00
N LYS A 69 -4.26 34.61 3.57
CA LYS A 69 -4.44 34.66 5.04
C LYS A 69 -4.45 33.27 5.63
N GLU A 70 -5.22 32.35 5.04
CA GLU A 70 -5.28 30.95 5.49
C GLU A 70 -3.90 30.29 5.42
N PHE A 71 -3.14 30.53 4.37
CA PHE A 71 -1.78 30.02 4.22
C PHE A 71 -0.85 30.49 5.35
N ILE A 72 -0.95 31.75 5.73
CA ILE A 72 -0.17 32.30 6.88
C ILE A 72 -0.63 31.67 8.19
N ILE A 73 -1.93 31.54 8.40
CA ILE A 73 -2.51 30.88 9.60
C ILE A 73 -2.03 29.42 9.71
N GLU A 74 -1.92 28.71 8.59
CA GLU A 74 -1.38 27.35 8.58
C GLU A 74 0.09 27.30 9.01
N LEU A 75 0.93 28.22 8.55
CA LEU A 75 2.31 28.34 8.98
C LEU A 75 2.41 28.64 10.49
N GLU A 76 1.57 29.57 10.99
CA GLU A 76 1.50 29.89 12.43
C GLU A 76 1.01 28.70 13.27
N ARG A 77 0.06 27.91 12.78
CA ARG A 77 -0.39 26.66 13.44
C ARG A 77 0.74 25.64 13.56
N LYS A 78 1.54 25.46 12.52
CA LYS A 78 2.71 24.56 12.54
C LYS A 78 3.77 25.05 13.49
N GLU A 79 4.06 26.35 13.52
CA GLU A 79 4.96 26.97 14.48
C GLU A 79 4.49 26.67 15.91
N LEU A 80 3.21 26.86 16.19
CA LEU A 80 2.61 26.61 17.51
C LEU A 80 2.66 25.10 17.89
N ALA A 81 2.43 24.20 16.93
CA ALA A 81 2.52 22.77 17.15
C ALA A 81 3.94 22.32 17.53
N LEU A 82 4.96 22.84 16.84
CA LEU A 82 6.37 22.58 17.16
C LEU A 82 6.75 23.14 18.55
N TRP A 83 6.23 24.32 18.88
CA TRP A 83 6.44 24.93 20.19
C TRP A 83 5.83 24.07 21.31
N ARG A 84 4.61 23.55 21.14
CA ARG A 84 3.96 22.61 22.09
C ARG A 84 4.74 21.32 22.29
N GLN A 85 5.52 20.90 21.30
CA GLN A 85 6.41 19.72 21.38
C GLN A 85 7.75 20.05 22.09
N GLY A 86 7.94 21.27 22.59
CA GLY A 86 9.18 21.70 23.25
C GLY A 86 10.36 21.88 22.29
N LYS A 87 10.13 21.89 20.97
CA LYS A 87 11.21 22.03 19.99
C LYS A 87 11.67 23.48 19.86
N VAL A 88 12.97 23.68 19.68
CA VAL A 88 13.53 25.02 19.37
C VAL A 88 13.14 25.37 17.94
N ILE A 89 12.36 26.45 17.77
CA ILE A 89 11.85 26.88 16.48
C ILE A 89 12.96 27.52 15.66
N THR A 90 13.24 26.96 14.50
CA THR A 90 14.14 27.49 13.48
C THR A 90 13.41 27.59 12.14
N LEU A 91 13.85 28.51 11.26
CA LEU A 91 13.26 28.65 9.92
C LEU A 91 13.43 27.37 9.08
N ASN A 92 14.51 26.63 9.26
CA ASN A 92 14.73 25.36 8.57
C ASN A 92 13.72 24.30 9.05
N LEU A 93 13.50 24.20 10.36
CA LEU A 93 12.54 23.27 10.92
C LEU A 93 11.10 23.53 10.38
N ILE A 94 10.68 24.81 10.35
CA ILE A 94 9.39 25.18 9.75
C ILE A 94 9.35 24.85 8.26
N LYS A 95 10.44 25.11 7.53
CA LYS A 95 10.51 24.80 6.10
C LYS A 95 10.45 23.30 5.82
N ASP A 96 11.13 22.50 6.63
CA ASP A 96 11.13 21.04 6.49
C ASP A 96 9.77 20.44 6.87
N GLU A 97 9.16 20.95 7.96
CA GLU A 97 7.81 20.57 8.37
C GLU A 97 6.74 20.97 7.33
N PHE A 98 6.91 22.15 6.70
CA PHE A 98 6.02 22.60 5.64
C PHE A 98 6.24 21.82 4.35
N LYS A 99 7.48 21.52 3.96
CA LYS A 99 7.80 20.64 2.82
C LYS A 99 7.31 19.22 3.05
N SER A 100 7.48 18.67 4.25
CA SER A 100 7.02 17.33 4.57
C SER A 100 5.49 17.18 4.42
N SER A 101 4.75 18.26 4.60
CA SER A 101 3.28 18.25 4.44
C SER A 101 2.78 18.60 3.02
N THR A 102 3.58 19.34 2.21
CA THR A 102 3.20 19.74 0.85
C THR A 102 3.79 18.86 -0.25
N ASP A 103 4.93 18.21 0.00
CA ASP A 103 5.65 17.38 -0.97
C ASP A 103 5.43 15.87 -0.80
N ILE A 104 4.69 15.44 0.22
CA ILE A 104 4.38 14.02 0.36
C ILE A 104 3.16 13.71 -0.49
N SER A 105 3.39 13.34 -1.75
CA SER A 105 2.38 12.66 -2.55
C SER A 105 1.86 11.46 -1.76
N PHE A 106 0.53 11.24 -1.76
CA PHE A 106 -0.08 10.08 -1.11
C PHE A 106 0.60 8.76 -1.49
N LEU A 107 1.00 8.61 -2.75
CA LEU A 107 1.70 7.42 -3.22
C LEU A 107 3.07 7.23 -2.54
N ASN A 108 3.83 8.31 -2.35
CA ASN A 108 5.12 8.26 -1.66
C ASN A 108 4.94 7.99 -0.16
N PHE A 109 3.91 8.56 0.44
CA PHE A 109 3.53 8.25 1.82
C PHE A 109 3.25 6.75 1.97
N VAL A 110 2.38 6.17 1.13
CA VAL A 110 2.02 4.75 1.21
C VAL A 110 3.24 3.85 0.98
N ARG A 111 4.13 4.17 0.05
CA ARG A 111 5.38 3.40 -0.16
C ARG A 111 6.22 3.35 1.11
N LYS A 112 6.44 4.51 1.76
CA LYS A 112 7.19 4.58 3.02
C LYS A 112 6.52 3.76 4.14
N GLU A 113 5.17 3.78 4.22
CA GLU A 113 4.44 2.97 5.19
C GLU A 113 4.63 1.46 4.96
N ILE A 114 4.59 1.02 3.70
CA ILE A 114 4.81 -0.39 3.34
C ILE A 114 6.25 -0.81 3.67
N ASP A 115 7.23 0.02 3.32
CA ASP A 115 8.65 -0.26 3.57
C ASP A 115 8.94 -0.38 5.08
N ALA A 116 8.37 0.53 5.88
CA ALA A 116 8.52 0.53 7.34
C ALA A 116 7.71 -0.58 8.05
N SER A 117 6.78 -1.24 7.35
CA SER A 117 5.92 -2.26 7.95
C SER A 117 6.65 -3.58 8.15
N GLN A 118 6.21 -4.34 9.17
CA GLN A 118 6.68 -5.73 9.40
C GLN A 118 5.85 -6.77 8.63
N LEU A 119 5.20 -6.36 7.52
CA LEU A 119 4.43 -7.27 6.68
C LEU A 119 5.34 -8.24 5.94
N LYS A 120 4.83 -9.46 5.68
CA LYS A 120 5.51 -10.44 4.82
C LYS A 120 5.71 -9.87 3.42
N ASP A 121 6.82 -10.22 2.76
CA ASP A 121 7.18 -9.70 1.43
C ASP A 121 6.07 -9.91 0.39
N SER A 122 5.41 -11.06 0.40
CA SER A 122 4.26 -11.33 -0.48
C SER A 122 3.09 -10.35 -0.24
N THR A 123 2.86 -9.90 0.99
CA THR A 123 1.84 -8.89 1.33
C THR A 123 2.30 -7.51 0.87
N LYS A 124 3.57 -7.15 1.11
CA LYS A 124 4.15 -5.90 0.59
C LYS A 124 4.02 -5.82 -0.93
N GLN A 125 4.34 -6.91 -1.64
CA GLN A 125 4.23 -6.96 -3.11
C GLN A 125 2.78 -6.77 -3.58
N ASN A 126 1.78 -7.36 -2.90
CA ASN A 126 0.37 -7.12 -3.19
C ASN A 126 -0.04 -5.65 -2.99
N HIS A 127 0.47 -4.99 -1.96
CA HIS A 127 0.26 -3.56 -1.71
C HIS A 127 0.92 -2.71 -2.82
N LEU A 128 2.16 -3.02 -3.20
CA LEU A 128 2.88 -2.33 -4.28
C LEU A 128 2.15 -2.45 -5.63
N THR A 129 1.55 -3.60 -5.92
CA THR A 129 0.68 -3.78 -7.10
C THR A 129 -0.49 -2.79 -7.08
N THR A 130 -1.13 -2.58 -5.91
CA THR A 130 -2.22 -1.60 -5.79
C THR A 130 -1.72 -0.16 -5.99
N ILE A 131 -0.51 0.17 -5.49
CA ILE A 131 0.11 1.48 -5.74
C ILE A 131 0.37 1.69 -7.23
N GLY A 132 0.86 0.66 -7.94
CA GLY A 132 1.04 0.73 -9.39
C GLY A 132 -0.25 1.05 -10.14
N LEU A 133 -1.36 0.43 -9.75
CA LEU A 133 -2.69 0.69 -10.32
C LEU A 133 -3.17 2.11 -10.00
N LEU A 134 -2.98 2.59 -8.76
CA LEU A 134 -3.30 3.97 -8.37
C LEU A 134 -2.47 4.98 -9.17
N GLN A 135 -1.18 4.71 -9.38
CA GLN A 135 -0.29 5.55 -10.17
C GLN A 135 -0.67 5.60 -11.66
N SER A 136 -1.11 4.46 -12.22
CA SER A 136 -1.63 4.39 -13.59
C SER A 136 -2.96 5.13 -13.74
N PHE A 137 -3.82 5.07 -12.71
CA PHE A 137 -5.10 5.79 -12.70
C PHE A 137 -4.88 7.31 -12.58
N LYS A 138 -4.04 7.76 -11.65
CA LYS A 138 -3.68 9.17 -11.44
C LYS A 138 -2.22 9.28 -11.02
N PRO A 139 -1.32 9.80 -11.88
CA PRO A 139 0.13 9.85 -11.61
C PRO A 139 0.52 10.62 -10.36
N SER A 140 -0.24 11.67 -10.02
CA SER A 140 -0.05 12.46 -8.79
C SER A 140 -1.35 12.47 -7.99
N ILE A 141 -1.31 11.94 -6.77
CA ILE A 141 -2.45 11.90 -5.85
C ILE A 141 -2.06 12.67 -4.59
N GLU A 142 -2.80 13.72 -4.29
CA GLU A 142 -2.69 14.47 -3.04
C GLU A 142 -3.69 13.92 -2.02
N PHE A 143 -3.45 14.17 -0.72
CA PHE A 143 -4.37 13.69 0.33
C PHE A 143 -5.79 14.28 0.20
N LYS A 144 -5.92 15.53 -0.25
CA LYS A 144 -7.22 16.18 -0.52
C LYS A 144 -8.00 15.56 -1.68
N ASP A 145 -7.33 14.83 -2.58
CA ASP A 145 -7.99 14.16 -3.70
C ASP A 145 -8.80 12.92 -3.26
N LEU A 146 -8.49 12.35 -2.09
CA LEU A 146 -9.02 11.08 -1.61
C LEU A 146 -10.45 11.21 -1.06
N ASN A 147 -11.33 11.78 -1.85
CA ASN A 147 -12.75 11.93 -1.56
C ASN A 147 -13.58 10.76 -2.13
N TYR A 148 -14.90 10.77 -1.88
CA TYR A 148 -15.81 9.73 -2.35
C TYR A 148 -15.78 9.55 -3.88
N ASN A 149 -15.71 10.65 -4.63
CA ASN A 149 -15.66 10.60 -6.10
C ASN A 149 -14.37 9.94 -6.61
N PHE A 150 -13.24 10.20 -5.97
CA PHE A 150 -11.98 9.54 -6.28
C PHE A 150 -12.08 8.02 -6.10
N ILE A 151 -12.66 7.57 -4.97
CA ILE A 151 -12.79 6.15 -4.65
C ILE A 151 -13.68 5.43 -5.66
N THR A 152 -14.83 6.02 -6.00
CA THR A 152 -15.76 5.44 -6.98
C THR A 152 -15.20 5.45 -8.40
N SER A 153 -14.44 6.49 -8.77
CA SER A 153 -13.77 6.58 -10.06
C SER A 153 -12.64 5.56 -10.19
N PHE A 154 -11.88 5.32 -9.12
CA PHE A 154 -10.85 4.29 -9.10
C PHE A 154 -11.46 2.87 -9.17
N GLU A 155 -12.58 2.63 -8.45
CA GLU A 155 -13.32 1.37 -8.58
C GLU A 155 -13.75 1.13 -10.02
N LYS A 156 -14.35 2.15 -10.67
CA LYS A 156 -14.75 2.08 -12.08
C LYS A 156 -13.56 1.79 -13.00
N TYR A 157 -12.45 2.50 -12.81
CA TYR A 157 -11.21 2.27 -13.56
C TYR A 157 -10.75 0.81 -13.50
N LEU A 158 -10.83 0.19 -12.32
CA LEU A 158 -10.47 -1.22 -12.15
C LEU A 158 -11.42 -2.15 -12.92
N TYR A 159 -12.74 -1.89 -12.93
CA TYR A 159 -13.69 -2.64 -13.73
C TYR A 159 -13.46 -2.46 -15.24
N ASP A 160 -13.21 -1.22 -15.68
CA ASP A 160 -12.93 -0.89 -17.07
C ASP A 160 -11.63 -1.57 -17.56
N ALA A 161 -10.68 -1.78 -16.66
CA ALA A 161 -9.46 -2.57 -16.91
C ALA A 161 -9.68 -4.10 -16.88
N GLY A 162 -10.92 -4.59 -16.74
CA GLY A 162 -11.28 -6.01 -16.79
C GLY A 162 -11.11 -6.79 -15.48
N TYR A 163 -10.84 -6.14 -14.35
CA TYR A 163 -10.69 -6.85 -13.08
C TYR A 163 -12.01 -7.38 -12.55
N GLN A 164 -11.99 -8.62 -12.06
CA GLN A 164 -13.14 -9.27 -11.44
C GLN A 164 -13.47 -8.65 -10.06
N MET A 165 -14.74 -8.70 -9.66
CA MET A 165 -15.25 -8.07 -8.42
C MET A 165 -14.39 -8.33 -7.18
N ASN A 166 -13.97 -9.56 -6.94
CA ASN A 166 -13.15 -9.88 -5.76
C ASN A 166 -11.72 -9.32 -5.84
N THR A 167 -11.18 -9.17 -7.05
CA THR A 167 -9.89 -8.50 -7.29
C THR A 167 -10.03 -6.99 -7.07
N VAL A 168 -11.09 -6.38 -7.58
CA VAL A 168 -11.43 -4.98 -7.29
C VAL A 168 -11.57 -4.77 -5.79
N ALA A 169 -12.33 -5.62 -5.11
CA ALA A 169 -12.50 -5.57 -3.65
C ALA A 169 -11.17 -5.65 -2.90
N LYS A 170 -10.22 -6.49 -3.37
CA LYS A 170 -8.86 -6.56 -2.79
C LYS A 170 -8.15 -5.20 -2.87
N HIS A 171 -8.12 -4.58 -4.04
CA HIS A 171 -7.46 -3.29 -4.24
C HIS A 171 -8.16 -2.17 -3.46
N MET A 172 -9.49 -2.18 -3.38
CA MET A 172 -10.25 -1.23 -2.57
C MET A 172 -10.01 -1.38 -1.06
N LYS A 173 -9.82 -2.63 -0.56
CA LYS A 173 -9.40 -2.89 0.83
C LYS A 173 -8.00 -2.32 1.11
N HIS A 174 -7.07 -2.48 0.17
CA HIS A 174 -5.73 -1.89 0.29
C HIS A 174 -5.82 -0.36 0.34
N LEU A 175 -6.54 0.27 -0.59
CA LEU A 175 -6.75 1.72 -0.59
C LEU A 175 -7.37 2.21 0.72
N LYS A 176 -8.38 1.50 1.23
CA LYS A 176 -8.99 1.80 2.54
C LYS A 176 -7.96 1.76 3.68
N SER A 177 -7.09 0.74 3.68
CA SER A 177 -6.01 0.63 4.68
C SER A 177 -5.03 1.80 4.59
N PHE A 178 -4.67 2.23 3.38
CA PHE A 178 -3.76 3.36 3.15
C PHE A 178 -4.39 4.69 3.60
N VAL A 179 -5.67 4.90 3.31
CA VAL A 179 -6.42 6.09 3.79
C VAL A 179 -6.51 6.10 5.31
N ASN A 180 -6.78 4.95 5.94
CA ASN A 180 -6.79 4.85 7.40
C ASN A 180 -5.42 5.19 8.01
N ALA A 181 -4.33 4.72 7.40
CA ALA A 181 -2.98 5.07 7.85
C ALA A 181 -2.73 6.59 7.74
N ALA A 182 -3.22 7.24 6.67
CA ALA A 182 -3.11 8.67 6.49
C ALA A 182 -3.93 9.46 7.52
N ILE A 183 -5.12 8.99 7.89
CA ILE A 183 -5.94 9.58 8.97
C ILE A 183 -5.22 9.44 10.31
N ASN A 184 -4.74 8.25 10.65
CA ASN A 184 -4.05 7.99 11.92
C ASN A 184 -2.80 8.86 12.09
N LYS A 185 -2.17 9.26 10.99
CA LYS A 185 -0.99 10.16 10.99
C LYS A 185 -1.36 11.65 10.79
N GLY A 186 -2.63 11.98 10.73
CA GLY A 186 -3.11 13.38 10.66
C GLY A 186 -2.96 14.04 9.28
N TYR A 187 -2.74 13.27 8.20
CA TYR A 187 -2.71 13.80 6.84
C TYR A 187 -4.11 14.03 6.24
N ILE A 188 -5.12 13.34 6.76
CA ILE A 188 -6.53 13.45 6.38
C ILE A 188 -7.34 13.61 7.65
N ASP A 189 -8.30 14.55 7.67
CA ASP A 189 -9.24 14.67 8.79
C ASP A 189 -10.26 13.50 8.75
N LEU A 190 -10.66 13.03 9.95
CA LEU A 190 -11.65 11.96 10.05
C LEU A 190 -13.03 12.36 9.47
N ASN A 191 -13.33 13.66 9.44
CA ASN A 191 -14.56 14.17 8.82
C ASN A 191 -14.54 13.99 7.30
N ASP A 192 -13.36 14.00 6.68
CA ASP A 192 -13.14 13.83 5.24
C ASP A 192 -12.98 12.34 4.84
N TYR A 193 -13.27 11.41 5.77
CA TYR A 193 -13.10 9.98 5.52
C TYR A 193 -14.03 9.46 4.42
N ALA A 194 -13.49 9.30 3.24
CA ALA A 194 -14.23 8.93 2.03
C ALA A 194 -14.91 7.55 2.09
N PHE A 195 -14.33 6.59 2.84
CA PHE A 195 -14.91 5.25 3.01
C PHE A 195 -16.07 5.18 4.01
N ARG A 196 -16.48 6.29 4.67
CA ARG A 196 -17.62 6.30 5.59
C ARG A 196 -18.90 5.83 4.91
N ARG A 197 -19.15 6.24 3.66
CA ARG A 197 -20.34 5.93 2.86
C ARG A 197 -20.09 4.87 1.78
N TYR A 198 -18.84 4.47 1.58
CA TYR A 198 -18.47 3.52 0.54
C TYR A 198 -18.40 2.09 1.11
N LYS A 199 -19.17 1.17 0.52
CA LYS A 199 -19.18 -0.26 0.88
C LYS A 199 -18.45 -1.06 -0.19
N ILE A 200 -17.41 -1.79 0.20
CA ILE A 200 -16.68 -2.70 -0.69
C ILE A 200 -17.57 -3.91 -0.96
N LYS A 201 -17.91 -4.12 -2.24
CA LYS A 201 -18.72 -5.26 -2.68
C LYS A 201 -17.83 -6.46 -2.92
N MET A 202 -18.28 -7.63 -2.49
CA MET A 202 -17.62 -8.91 -2.74
C MET A 202 -18.66 -9.94 -3.18
N LYS A 203 -18.20 -10.89 -4.00
CA LYS A 203 -18.99 -12.05 -4.40
C LYS A 203 -18.41 -13.28 -3.74
N GLU A 204 -19.25 -14.17 -3.26
CA GLU A 204 -18.82 -15.46 -2.77
C GLU A 204 -18.09 -16.23 -3.88
N GLY A 205 -16.92 -16.79 -3.54
CA GLY A 205 -16.13 -17.56 -4.49
C GLY A 205 -16.76 -18.92 -4.75
N LYS A 206 -16.82 -19.32 -6.01
CA LYS A 206 -17.13 -20.73 -6.32
C LYS A 206 -15.90 -21.56 -5.97
N HIS A 207 -16.06 -22.51 -5.07
CA HIS A 207 -15.01 -23.47 -4.76
C HIS A 207 -15.12 -24.65 -5.73
N VAL A 208 -14.04 -24.91 -6.44
CA VAL A 208 -13.88 -26.10 -7.28
C VAL A 208 -13.08 -27.12 -6.46
N PHE A 209 -13.58 -28.34 -6.38
CA PHE A 209 -12.96 -29.45 -5.69
C PHE A 209 -13.08 -30.70 -6.54
N LEU A 210 -12.20 -31.66 -6.32
CA LEU A 210 -12.24 -32.94 -7.00
C LEU A 210 -13.25 -33.87 -6.33
N LEU A 211 -14.08 -34.50 -7.16
CA LEU A 211 -14.98 -35.55 -6.70
C LEU A 211 -14.21 -36.86 -6.46
N PRO A 212 -14.74 -37.80 -5.64
CA PRO A 212 -14.07 -39.08 -5.36
C PRO A 212 -13.66 -39.84 -6.63
N ASP A 213 -14.53 -39.86 -7.65
CA ASP A 213 -14.25 -40.54 -8.92
C ASP A 213 -13.15 -39.84 -9.74
N GLU A 214 -13.05 -38.52 -9.62
CA GLU A 214 -11.97 -37.75 -10.27
C GLU A 214 -10.64 -38.02 -9.58
N MET A 215 -10.63 -38.08 -8.23
CA MET A 215 -9.48 -38.49 -7.47
C MET A 215 -9.01 -39.90 -7.84
N LYS A 216 -9.94 -40.86 -7.94
CA LYS A 216 -9.63 -42.22 -8.35
C LYS A 216 -8.99 -42.27 -9.72
N ARG A 217 -9.52 -41.51 -10.70
CA ARG A 217 -8.93 -41.41 -12.06
C ARG A 217 -7.51 -40.85 -12.01
N LEU A 218 -7.21 -39.91 -11.14
CA LEU A 218 -5.84 -39.39 -10.95
C LEU A 218 -4.92 -40.41 -10.29
N GLU A 219 -5.42 -41.19 -9.35
CA GLU A 219 -4.67 -42.27 -8.70
C GLU A 219 -4.30 -43.39 -9.69
N GLU A 220 -5.21 -43.71 -10.62
CA GLU A 220 -5.06 -44.77 -11.62
C GLU A 220 -4.36 -44.25 -12.90
N LEU A 221 -4.04 -42.94 -12.98
CA LEU A 221 -3.43 -42.37 -14.15
C LEU A 221 -2.02 -42.92 -14.38
N SER A 222 -1.85 -43.66 -15.48
CA SER A 222 -0.56 -44.16 -15.91
C SER A 222 0.11 -43.14 -16.83
N LEU A 223 1.19 -42.52 -16.37
CA LEU A 223 2.00 -41.59 -17.16
C LEU A 223 3.06 -42.39 -17.91
N ILE A 224 2.90 -42.50 -19.25
CA ILE A 224 3.80 -43.28 -20.10
C ILE A 224 4.58 -42.35 -21.05
N ASN A 225 5.78 -42.77 -21.44
CA ASN A 225 6.62 -42.10 -22.44
C ASN A 225 6.90 -40.62 -22.12
N ARG A 226 6.48 -39.71 -23.00
CA ARG A 226 6.73 -38.27 -22.92
C ARG A 226 6.18 -37.61 -21.66
N ASN A 227 5.22 -38.25 -20.97
CA ASN A 227 4.55 -37.69 -19.80
C ASN A 227 5.14 -38.17 -18.46
N MET A 228 6.16 -39.05 -18.47
CA MET A 228 6.79 -39.56 -17.23
C MET A 228 7.36 -38.47 -16.35
N HIS A 229 7.79 -37.35 -16.92
CA HIS A 229 8.31 -36.22 -16.15
C HIS A 229 7.24 -35.54 -15.26
N PHE A 230 5.95 -35.76 -15.55
CA PHE A 230 4.86 -35.28 -14.71
C PHE A 230 4.56 -36.20 -13.50
N GLN A 231 5.18 -37.39 -13.42
CA GLN A 231 4.91 -38.33 -12.29
C GLN A 231 5.17 -37.70 -10.92
N HIS A 232 6.28 -36.96 -10.80
CA HIS A 232 6.58 -36.24 -9.57
C HIS A 232 5.52 -35.19 -9.22
N THR A 233 5.04 -34.46 -10.22
CA THR A 233 3.99 -33.45 -10.04
C THR A 233 2.66 -34.10 -9.62
N LEU A 234 2.30 -35.21 -10.23
CA LEU A 234 1.09 -35.96 -9.88
C LEU A 234 1.17 -36.50 -8.45
N ASP A 235 2.28 -37.14 -8.10
CA ASP A 235 2.49 -37.68 -6.75
C ASP A 235 2.47 -36.56 -5.69
N ALA A 236 3.08 -35.40 -5.95
CA ALA A 236 3.05 -34.26 -5.07
C ALA A 236 1.64 -33.65 -4.92
N PHE A 237 0.89 -33.58 -6.02
CA PHE A 237 -0.49 -33.12 -6.00
C PHE A 237 -1.38 -34.06 -5.16
N LEU A 238 -1.31 -35.37 -5.40
CA LEU A 238 -2.04 -36.37 -4.63
C LEU A 238 -1.64 -36.35 -3.14
N PHE A 239 -0.35 -36.22 -2.86
CA PHE A 239 0.13 -36.06 -1.48
C PHE A 239 -0.49 -34.84 -0.80
N CYS A 240 -0.55 -33.69 -1.48
CA CYS A 240 -1.21 -32.50 -0.95
C CYS A 240 -2.72 -32.72 -0.77
N CYS A 241 -3.39 -33.43 -1.67
CA CYS A 241 -4.81 -33.78 -1.50
C CYS A 241 -5.07 -34.63 -0.26
N TYR A 242 -4.22 -35.63 0.04
CA TYR A 242 -4.38 -36.51 1.19
C TYR A 242 -3.96 -35.85 2.50
N THR A 243 -3.05 -34.88 2.48
CA THR A 243 -2.53 -34.24 3.68
C THR A 243 -3.17 -32.88 3.97
N GLY A 244 -3.92 -32.32 3.02
CA GLY A 244 -4.48 -30.96 3.12
C GLY A 244 -3.43 -29.84 3.07
N LEU A 245 -2.21 -30.16 2.65
CA LEU A 245 -1.12 -29.17 2.57
C LEU A 245 -1.37 -28.11 1.51
N ARG A 246 -1.04 -26.87 1.84
CA ARG A 246 -0.91 -25.85 0.82
C ARG A 246 0.38 -26.05 0.04
N TYR A 247 0.40 -25.62 -1.23
CA TYR A 247 1.62 -25.68 -2.05
C TYR A 247 2.83 -25.02 -1.36
N SER A 248 2.62 -23.87 -0.72
CA SER A 248 3.67 -23.20 0.04
C SER A 248 4.17 -24.00 1.24
N ASP A 249 3.30 -24.76 1.90
CA ASP A 249 3.72 -25.62 3.01
C ASP A 249 4.49 -26.81 2.46
N PHE A 250 3.99 -27.48 1.41
CA PHE A 250 4.64 -28.62 0.77
C PHE A 250 6.07 -28.29 0.28
N THR A 251 6.23 -27.17 -0.45
CA THR A 251 7.55 -26.79 -1.02
C THR A 251 8.56 -26.30 0.01
N ASN A 252 8.14 -26.05 1.25
CA ASN A 252 9.04 -25.71 2.36
C ASN A 252 9.33 -26.88 3.30
N LEU A 253 8.76 -28.07 3.02
CA LEU A 253 9.11 -29.27 3.78
C LEU A 253 10.52 -29.76 3.44
N THR A 254 11.10 -30.41 4.43
CA THR A 254 12.39 -31.08 4.33
C THR A 254 12.29 -32.45 5.02
N GLU A 255 13.29 -33.30 4.84
CA GLU A 255 13.39 -34.59 5.55
C GLU A 255 13.23 -34.44 7.07
N LYS A 256 13.69 -33.32 7.65
CA LYS A 256 13.58 -33.03 9.09
C LYS A 256 12.14 -32.91 9.59
N ASN A 257 11.19 -32.70 8.71
CA ASN A 257 9.77 -32.60 9.04
C ASN A 257 9.09 -33.96 9.16
N ILE A 258 9.77 -35.05 8.75
CA ILE A 258 9.29 -36.43 8.85
C ILE A 258 9.87 -37.03 10.13
N VAL A 259 9.02 -37.27 11.10
CA VAL A 259 9.40 -37.72 12.45
C VAL A 259 8.76 -39.08 12.72
N LYS A 260 9.52 -40.03 13.28
CA LYS A 260 9.00 -41.29 13.69
C LYS A 260 8.58 -41.23 15.18
N ILE A 261 7.30 -41.45 15.45
CA ILE A 261 6.73 -41.51 16.80
C ILE A 261 6.01 -42.87 16.94
N ASP A 262 6.32 -43.63 17.95
CA ASP A 262 5.68 -44.94 18.26
C ASP A 262 5.56 -45.88 17.05
N ARG A 263 6.61 -45.98 16.25
CA ARG A 263 6.71 -46.73 14.98
C ARG A 263 5.94 -46.18 13.79
N GLU A 264 5.23 -45.03 13.97
CA GLU A 264 4.47 -44.36 12.91
C GLU A 264 5.22 -43.15 12.37
N LEU A 265 5.03 -42.86 11.09
CA LEU A 265 5.59 -41.64 10.47
C LEU A 265 4.62 -40.47 10.57
N TRP A 266 5.11 -39.42 11.16
CA TRP A 266 4.41 -38.14 11.32
C TRP A 266 5.06 -37.06 10.48
N LEU A 267 4.23 -36.18 9.93
CA LEU A 267 4.69 -34.95 9.30
C LEU A 267 4.45 -33.79 10.28
N ILE A 268 5.54 -33.17 10.74
CA ILE A 268 5.49 -32.06 11.72
C ILE A 268 6.17 -30.82 11.13
N PHE A 269 5.43 -29.74 11.02
CA PHE A 269 5.93 -28.50 10.45
C PHE A 269 5.14 -27.28 10.95
N ASN A 270 5.72 -26.07 10.79
CA ASN A 270 4.99 -24.82 11.02
C ASN A 270 4.46 -24.30 9.67
N SER A 271 3.14 -24.06 9.57
CA SER A 271 2.54 -23.53 8.35
C SER A 271 3.17 -22.19 7.96
N VAL A 272 3.64 -22.07 6.73
CA VAL A 272 4.28 -20.86 6.17
C VAL A 272 3.37 -19.65 6.27
N LYS A 273 2.07 -19.84 6.06
CA LYS A 273 1.11 -18.74 6.07
C LYS A 273 0.78 -18.23 7.47
N THR A 274 0.58 -19.15 8.42
CA THR A 274 0.03 -18.82 9.76
C THR A 274 1.04 -18.96 10.90
N GLY A 275 2.15 -19.67 10.69
CA GLY A 275 3.13 -20.00 11.73
C GLY A 275 2.65 -21.06 12.73
N ILE A 276 1.44 -21.61 12.56
CA ILE A 276 0.87 -22.62 13.47
C ILE A 276 1.53 -23.97 13.19
N GLU A 277 1.90 -24.68 14.26
CA GLU A 277 2.40 -26.03 14.18
C GLU A 277 1.30 -27.00 13.72
N VAL A 278 1.64 -27.84 12.75
CA VAL A 278 0.77 -28.88 12.19
C VAL A 278 1.43 -30.24 12.40
N LYS A 279 0.68 -31.21 12.92
CA LYS A 279 1.11 -32.57 13.15
C LYS A 279 0.15 -33.53 12.46
N LEU A 280 0.65 -34.28 11.49
CA LEU A 280 -0.17 -35.18 10.65
C LEU A 280 0.37 -36.62 10.77
N PRO A 281 -0.43 -37.56 11.28
CA PRO A 281 -0.09 -39.00 11.28
C PRO A 281 -0.32 -39.56 9.87
N LEU A 282 0.75 -39.81 9.11
CA LEU A 282 0.67 -40.16 7.69
C LEU A 282 0.01 -41.51 7.41
N ASN A 283 0.10 -42.44 8.35
CA ASN A 283 -0.51 -43.76 8.25
C ASN A 283 -2.04 -43.76 8.40
N LEU A 284 -2.60 -42.78 9.13
CA LEU A 284 -4.05 -42.67 9.36
C LEU A 284 -4.77 -41.87 8.22
N LEU A 285 -4.06 -41.05 7.49
CA LEU A 285 -4.66 -40.23 6.47
C LEU A 285 -5.02 -41.03 5.20
N PHE A 286 -6.30 -41.06 4.85
CA PHE A 286 -6.82 -41.76 3.68
C PHE A 286 -6.32 -43.20 3.53
N GLY A 287 -6.28 -43.96 4.64
CA GLY A 287 -5.80 -45.34 4.66
C GLY A 287 -4.32 -45.47 4.28
N GLY A 288 -3.49 -44.50 4.67
CA GLY A 288 -2.05 -44.53 4.43
C GLY A 288 -1.62 -44.13 3.01
N LYS A 289 -2.54 -43.59 2.15
CA LYS A 289 -2.20 -43.20 0.77
C LYS A 289 -1.08 -42.15 0.72
N ALA A 290 -1.07 -41.18 1.65
CA ALA A 290 0.02 -40.21 1.77
C ALA A 290 1.36 -40.88 2.08
N LEU A 291 1.36 -41.84 3.00
CA LEU A 291 2.54 -42.62 3.37
C LEU A 291 3.07 -43.47 2.19
N ASN A 292 2.17 -44.10 1.41
CA ASN A 292 2.53 -44.87 0.23
C ASN A 292 3.26 -44.01 -0.82
N ILE A 293 2.79 -42.78 -1.04
CA ILE A 293 3.49 -41.84 -1.94
C ILE A 293 4.87 -41.50 -1.36
N LEU A 294 4.94 -41.12 -0.09
CA LEU A 294 6.21 -40.75 0.54
C LEU A 294 7.25 -41.89 0.49
N THR A 295 6.80 -43.12 0.59
CA THR A 295 7.67 -44.33 0.52
C THR A 295 8.32 -44.49 -0.86
N LYS A 296 7.64 -44.10 -1.96
CA LYS A 296 8.24 -44.08 -3.31
C LYS A 296 9.48 -43.21 -3.39
N TYR A 297 9.55 -42.17 -2.55
CA TYR A 297 10.63 -41.20 -2.51
C TYR A 297 11.57 -41.36 -1.31
N GLN A 298 11.59 -42.53 -0.71
CA GLN A 298 12.48 -42.82 0.40
C GLN A 298 13.94 -42.53 0.02
N ASN A 299 14.68 -41.85 0.92
CA ASN A 299 16.02 -41.32 0.70
C ASN A 299 16.12 -40.16 -0.34
N LYS A 300 15.00 -39.62 -0.87
CA LYS A 300 14.92 -38.51 -1.79
C LYS A 300 13.85 -37.48 -1.39
N TRP A 301 13.47 -37.41 -0.12
CA TRP A 301 12.38 -36.56 0.36
C TRP A 301 12.63 -35.08 0.10
N ASN A 302 13.88 -34.61 0.28
CA ASN A 302 14.21 -33.21 -0.04
C ASN A 302 13.98 -32.90 -1.52
N THR A 303 14.26 -33.85 -2.42
CA THR A 303 13.95 -33.70 -3.85
C THR A 303 12.46 -33.74 -4.11
N PHE A 304 11.72 -34.64 -3.40
CA PHE A 304 10.26 -34.72 -3.52
C PHE A 304 9.56 -33.43 -3.13
N PHE A 305 10.02 -32.79 -2.05
CA PHE A 305 9.45 -31.51 -1.60
C PHE A 305 9.92 -30.29 -2.39
N SER A 306 10.97 -30.41 -3.20
CA SER A 306 11.58 -29.30 -3.95
C SER A 306 10.90 -29.01 -5.30
N LEU A 307 9.59 -29.24 -5.45
CA LEU A 307 8.86 -28.86 -6.65
C LEU A 307 9.02 -27.36 -6.93
N LYS A 308 9.78 -27.04 -7.98
CA LYS A 308 9.80 -25.70 -8.54
C LYS A 308 8.79 -25.66 -9.68
N PRO A 309 7.99 -24.56 -9.79
CA PRO A 309 7.08 -24.38 -10.92
C PRO A 309 7.81 -24.25 -12.24
#